data_49a5d9ce635d249961805571e3a5c9a2
#
_entry.id   49a5d9ce635d249961805571e3a5c9a2
#
_cell.length_a   1.000
_cell.length_b   1.000
_cell.length_c   1.000
_cell.angle_alpha   90.00
_cell.angle_beta   90.00
_cell.angle_gamma   90.00
#
_symmetry.space_group_name_H-M   'P 1'
#
loop_
_entity.id
_entity.type
_entity.pdbx_description
1 polymer ?
#
loop_
_entity_poly.entity_id
_entity_poly.type
_entity_poly.pdbx_seq_one_letter_code
_entity_poly.pdbx_strand_id
1 'polypeptide(L)'
;AMRSDENIRKVLRKIYRQAESFPYPEEWLGAARADAGIVDEETMNGQPWMRRLVADVKLRMAEVKELPERIRVEYENLDAEYRPKAYGKYCDYFAEECRMLEMIEQAESYTELQAAFDNGWRTYKRFSWKNSGVPESHYATELWEAYSQIRKDAASQVAMPMLEILRQQEETAGVLQTLIRLTESFRTAFAKEKQRKNCMEFGDVEHY
;
A
#
# COMPACT_ATOMS: atom_id res chain seq x y z
N ALA A 1 30.62 18.63 0.48
CA ALA A 1 30.73 17.96 1.79
C ALA A 1 29.82 18.62 2.85
N MET A 2 29.89 19.94 3.09
CA MET A 2 29.10 20.62 4.16
C MET A 2 27.57 20.45 4.05
N ARG A 3 26.97 20.49 2.85
CA ARG A 3 25.51 20.29 2.68
C ARG A 3 25.06 18.86 3.00
N SER A 4 25.91 17.87 2.74
CA SER A 4 25.62 16.47 3.04
C SER A 4 25.53 16.21 4.55
N ASP A 5 26.49 16.74 5.31
CA ASP A 5 26.55 16.55 6.77
C ASP A 5 25.37 17.20 7.48
N GLU A 6 24.91 18.36 7.00
CA GLU A 6 23.72 19.02 7.57
C GLU A 6 22.45 18.21 7.37
N ASN A 7 22.29 17.59 6.20
CA ASN A 7 21.14 16.74 5.92
C ASN A 7 21.14 15.47 6.79
N ILE A 8 22.30 14.85 6.97
CA ILE A 8 22.43 13.69 7.88
C ILE A 8 22.05 14.09 9.32
N ARG A 9 22.54 15.22 9.81
CA ARG A 9 22.19 15.74 11.14
C ARG A 9 20.68 15.98 11.30
N LYS A 10 20.01 16.51 10.26
CA LYS A 10 18.55 16.72 10.27
C LYS A 10 17.80 15.38 10.34
N VAL A 11 18.24 14.39 9.58
CA VAL A 11 17.64 13.05 9.60
C VAL A 11 17.83 12.39 10.97
N LEU A 12 19.06 12.40 11.52
CA LEU A 12 19.35 11.84 12.83
C LEU A 12 18.49 12.48 13.94
N ARG A 13 18.31 13.80 13.91
CA ARG A 13 17.45 14.50 14.87
C ARG A 13 15.98 14.10 14.74
N LYS A 14 15.50 13.83 13.52
CA LYS A 14 14.12 13.36 13.31
C LYS A 14 13.95 11.95 13.87
N ILE A 15 14.88 11.04 13.58
CA ILE A 15 14.83 9.66 14.10
C ILE A 15 14.93 9.69 15.63
N TYR A 16 15.83 10.48 16.20
CA TYR A 16 15.97 10.67 17.64
C TYR A 16 14.65 11.13 18.27
N ARG A 17 14.05 12.23 17.78
CA ARG A 17 12.79 12.76 18.30
C ARG A 17 11.65 11.75 18.17
N GLN A 18 11.60 11.01 17.07
CA GLN A 18 10.62 9.96 16.90
C GLN A 18 10.83 8.82 17.90
N ALA A 19 12.05 8.37 18.13
CA ALA A 19 12.34 7.35 19.13
C ALA A 19 11.95 7.81 20.54
N GLU A 20 12.31 9.05 20.92
CA GLU A 20 11.97 9.62 22.24
C GLU A 20 10.46 9.87 22.43
N SER A 21 9.63 9.80 21.38
CA SER A 21 8.17 9.86 21.53
C SER A 21 7.53 8.53 21.93
N PHE A 22 8.31 7.45 22.00
CA PHE A 22 7.86 6.14 22.49
C PHE A 22 8.32 5.90 23.92
N PRO A 23 7.54 5.18 24.74
CA PRO A 23 7.91 4.87 26.13
C PRO A 23 9.23 4.11 26.26
N TYR A 24 9.59 3.31 25.27
CA TYR A 24 10.80 2.49 25.22
C TYR A 24 11.57 2.75 23.92
N PRO A 25 12.34 3.84 23.83
CA PRO A 25 13.06 4.24 22.61
C PRO A 25 14.02 3.18 22.07
N GLU A 26 14.67 2.40 22.95
CA GLU A 26 15.58 1.33 22.54
C GLU A 26 14.85 0.19 21.86
N GLU A 27 13.68 -0.18 22.35
CA GLU A 27 12.86 -1.23 21.75
C GLU A 27 12.38 -0.79 20.34
N TRP A 28 11.96 0.47 20.21
CA TRP A 28 11.57 1.04 18.93
C TRP A 28 12.73 1.04 17.93
N LEU A 29 13.93 1.46 18.33
CA LEU A 29 15.12 1.44 17.48
C LEU A 29 15.55 0.01 17.13
N GLY A 30 15.42 -0.93 18.08
CA GLY A 30 15.66 -2.36 17.85
C GLY A 30 14.72 -2.97 16.82
N ALA A 31 13.43 -2.68 16.94
CA ALA A 31 12.41 -3.11 15.96
C ALA A 31 12.69 -2.50 14.57
N ALA A 32 12.98 -1.21 14.49
CA ALA A 32 13.32 -0.55 13.24
C ALA A 32 14.58 -1.15 12.57
N ARG A 33 15.55 -1.61 13.38
CA ARG A 33 16.74 -2.31 12.88
C ARG A 33 16.39 -3.70 12.33
N ALA A 34 15.53 -4.44 13.01
CA ALA A 34 15.06 -5.74 12.55
C ALA A 34 14.29 -5.60 11.23
N ASP A 35 13.38 -4.63 11.14
CA ASP A 35 12.60 -4.34 9.93
C ASP A 35 13.49 -3.96 8.74
N ALA A 36 14.58 -3.22 8.98
CA ALA A 36 15.55 -2.88 7.93
C ALA A 36 16.31 -4.11 7.38
N GLY A 37 16.29 -5.23 8.08
CA GLY A 37 16.96 -6.48 7.68
C GLY A 37 16.06 -7.50 6.97
N ILE A 38 14.80 -7.16 6.67
CA ILE A 38 13.86 -8.07 6.01
C ILE A 38 14.28 -8.27 4.55
N VAL A 39 14.48 -9.55 4.16
CA VAL A 39 14.94 -9.93 2.82
C VAL A 39 14.08 -11.03 2.17
N ASP A 40 13.06 -11.52 2.85
CA ASP A 40 12.18 -12.58 2.36
C ASP A 40 10.71 -12.18 2.37
N GLU A 41 9.96 -12.81 1.50
CA GLU A 41 8.55 -12.53 1.26
C GLU A 41 7.66 -12.86 2.46
N GLU A 42 7.91 -13.97 3.15
CA GLU A 42 7.09 -14.42 4.29
C GLU A 42 7.16 -13.39 5.42
N THR A 43 8.37 -12.97 5.77
CA THR A 43 8.60 -11.95 6.80
C THR A 43 8.02 -10.60 6.37
N MET A 44 8.15 -10.23 5.08
CA MET A 44 7.59 -8.98 4.54
C MET A 44 6.06 -8.98 4.60
N ASN A 45 5.39 -10.06 4.17
CA ASN A 45 3.94 -10.21 4.30
C ASN A 45 3.46 -10.19 5.75
N GLY A 46 4.31 -10.65 6.68
CA GLY A 46 4.08 -10.63 8.12
C GLY A 46 4.12 -9.24 8.75
N GLN A 47 4.66 -8.23 8.09
CA GLN A 47 4.79 -6.88 8.63
C GLN A 47 3.43 -6.22 8.90
N PRO A 48 3.27 -5.53 10.05
CA PRO A 48 1.99 -4.89 10.40
C PRO A 48 1.50 -3.90 9.35
N TRP A 49 2.40 -3.13 8.73
CA TRP A 49 2.05 -2.17 7.70
C TRP A 49 1.63 -2.84 6.39
N MET A 50 2.25 -3.99 6.03
CA MET A 50 1.86 -4.77 4.85
C MET A 50 0.48 -5.40 5.05
N ARG A 51 0.22 -6.01 6.21
CA ARG A 51 -1.09 -6.53 6.57
C ARG A 51 -2.17 -5.43 6.56
N ARG A 52 -1.82 -4.23 7.05
CA ARG A 52 -2.71 -3.09 7.01
C ARG A 52 -3.03 -2.66 5.60
N LEU A 53 -2.02 -2.59 4.72
CA LEU A 53 -2.21 -2.28 3.31
C LEU A 53 -3.16 -3.28 2.63
N VAL A 54 -2.95 -4.59 2.84
CA VAL A 54 -3.83 -5.64 2.33
C VAL A 54 -5.27 -5.46 2.83
N ALA A 55 -5.45 -5.23 4.13
CA ALA A 55 -6.77 -5.02 4.72
C ALA A 55 -7.47 -3.77 4.16
N ASP A 56 -6.75 -2.66 3.99
CA ASP A 56 -7.31 -1.40 3.47
C ASP A 56 -7.72 -1.54 2.00
N VAL A 57 -6.95 -2.25 1.18
CA VAL A 57 -7.30 -2.53 -0.23
C VAL A 57 -8.52 -3.44 -0.30
N LYS A 58 -8.57 -4.52 0.49
CA LYS A 58 -9.73 -5.43 0.56
C LYS A 58 -11.00 -4.68 0.97
N LEU A 59 -10.92 -3.82 1.98
CA LEU A 59 -12.05 -3.01 2.45
C LEU A 59 -12.61 -2.12 1.34
N ARG A 60 -11.75 -1.41 0.62
CA ARG A 60 -12.15 -0.56 -0.52
C ARG A 60 -12.81 -1.35 -1.64
N MET A 61 -12.28 -2.53 -1.96
CA MET A 61 -12.87 -3.37 -3.01
C MET A 61 -14.19 -4.00 -2.56
N ALA A 62 -14.36 -4.27 -1.26
CA ALA A 62 -15.63 -4.75 -0.70
C ALA A 62 -16.76 -3.71 -0.83
N GLU A 63 -16.46 -2.41 -0.73
CA GLU A 63 -17.43 -1.33 -0.91
C GLU A 63 -18.08 -1.32 -2.31
N VAL A 64 -17.38 -1.84 -3.31
CA VAL A 64 -17.81 -1.87 -4.71
C VAL A 64 -18.05 -3.28 -5.26
N LYS A 65 -18.05 -4.28 -4.39
CA LYS A 65 -18.12 -5.71 -4.74
C LYS A 65 -19.33 -6.05 -5.64
N GLU A 66 -20.46 -5.42 -5.41
CA GLU A 66 -21.68 -5.72 -6.15
C GLU A 66 -21.82 -4.94 -7.47
N LEU A 67 -20.97 -3.94 -7.71
CA LEU A 67 -21.12 -3.08 -8.89
C LEU A 67 -20.87 -3.82 -10.21
N PRO A 68 -19.88 -4.69 -10.39
CA PRO A 68 -19.69 -5.42 -11.65
C PRO A 68 -20.91 -6.28 -12.02
N GLU A 69 -21.51 -6.96 -11.06
CA GLU A 69 -22.71 -7.76 -11.31
C GLU A 69 -23.91 -6.88 -11.67
N ARG A 70 -24.10 -5.76 -10.97
CA ARG A 70 -25.16 -4.79 -11.30
C ARG A 70 -24.96 -4.21 -12.71
N ILE A 71 -23.72 -3.85 -13.07
CA ILE A 71 -23.39 -3.36 -14.42
C ILE A 71 -23.70 -4.46 -15.46
N ARG A 72 -23.37 -5.72 -15.16
CA ARG A 72 -23.65 -6.86 -16.03
C ARG A 72 -25.16 -7.00 -16.29
N VAL A 73 -25.96 -6.94 -15.23
CA VAL A 73 -27.43 -7.04 -15.32
C VAL A 73 -28.02 -5.87 -16.13
N GLU A 74 -27.57 -4.65 -15.86
CA GLU A 74 -28.00 -3.47 -16.64
C GLU A 74 -27.61 -3.59 -18.11
N TYR A 75 -26.41 -4.14 -18.38
CA TYR A 75 -25.93 -4.35 -19.74
C TYR A 75 -26.72 -5.43 -20.46
N GLU A 76 -27.10 -6.52 -19.79
CA GLU A 76 -27.92 -7.58 -20.34
C GLU A 76 -29.35 -7.13 -20.67
N ASN A 77 -29.85 -6.15 -19.93
CA ASN A 77 -31.19 -5.57 -20.12
C ASN A 77 -31.24 -4.44 -21.16
N LEU A 78 -30.11 -4.08 -21.79
CA LEU A 78 -30.10 -3.07 -22.85
C LEU A 78 -31.01 -3.48 -24.01
N ASP A 79 -31.75 -2.51 -24.55
CA ASP A 79 -32.54 -2.67 -25.75
C ASP A 79 -31.69 -3.16 -26.92
N ALA A 80 -32.28 -3.97 -27.79
CA ALA A 80 -31.55 -4.60 -28.89
C ALA A 80 -30.84 -3.59 -29.83
N GLU A 81 -31.36 -2.36 -29.91
CA GLU A 81 -30.76 -1.28 -30.74
C GLU A 81 -29.45 -0.75 -30.17
N TYR A 82 -29.23 -0.86 -28.83
CA TYR A 82 -28.01 -0.43 -28.16
C TYR A 82 -26.98 -1.57 -27.98
N ARG A 83 -27.31 -2.82 -28.36
CA ARG A 83 -26.42 -3.95 -28.22
C ARG A 83 -25.30 -3.94 -29.26
N PRO A 84 -24.04 -3.70 -28.86
CA PRO A 84 -22.92 -3.73 -29.79
C PRO A 84 -22.62 -5.15 -30.28
N LYS A 85 -21.92 -5.29 -31.43
CA LYS A 85 -21.46 -6.59 -31.94
C LYS A 85 -20.62 -7.41 -30.94
N ALA A 86 -20.00 -6.74 -29.95
CA ALA A 86 -19.16 -7.36 -28.94
C ALA A 86 -19.91 -7.63 -27.62
N TYR A 87 -21.25 -7.59 -27.61
CA TYR A 87 -22.07 -7.72 -26.40
C TYR A 87 -21.66 -8.90 -25.49
N GLY A 88 -21.51 -10.11 -26.03
CA GLY A 88 -21.08 -11.27 -25.25
C GLY A 88 -19.73 -11.09 -24.56
N LYS A 89 -18.78 -10.41 -25.21
CA LYS A 89 -17.45 -10.13 -24.61
C LYS A 89 -17.52 -9.20 -23.41
N TYR A 90 -18.50 -8.30 -23.37
CA TYR A 90 -18.70 -7.42 -22.23
C TYR A 90 -19.31 -8.17 -21.05
N CYS A 91 -20.26 -9.06 -21.30
CA CYS A 91 -20.82 -9.92 -20.26
C CYS A 91 -19.73 -10.82 -19.65
N ASP A 92 -18.89 -11.44 -20.50
CA ASP A 92 -17.75 -12.24 -20.06
C ASP A 92 -16.76 -11.40 -19.22
N TYR A 93 -16.53 -10.15 -19.63
CA TYR A 93 -15.65 -9.24 -18.88
C TYR A 93 -16.15 -9.01 -17.45
N PHE A 94 -17.42 -8.71 -17.27
CA PHE A 94 -17.97 -8.48 -15.93
C PHE A 94 -18.00 -9.76 -15.08
N ALA A 95 -18.18 -10.91 -15.68
CA ALA A 95 -18.03 -12.19 -14.98
C ALA A 95 -16.60 -12.42 -14.47
N GLU A 96 -15.59 -12.02 -15.26
CA GLU A 96 -14.19 -12.06 -14.83
C GLU A 96 -13.91 -11.04 -13.69
N GLU A 97 -14.49 -9.84 -13.75
CA GLU A 97 -14.37 -8.85 -12.68
C GLU A 97 -14.97 -9.39 -11.36
N CYS A 98 -16.11 -10.09 -11.41
CA CYS A 98 -16.67 -10.74 -10.21
C CYS A 98 -15.70 -11.79 -9.63
N ARG A 99 -15.10 -12.63 -10.48
CA ARG A 99 -14.11 -13.62 -10.03
C ARG A 99 -12.86 -12.96 -9.44
N MET A 100 -12.38 -11.87 -10.03
CA MET A 100 -11.27 -11.10 -9.47
C MET A 100 -11.60 -10.58 -8.06
N LEU A 101 -12.82 -10.08 -7.85
CA LEU A 101 -13.27 -9.61 -6.54
C LEU A 101 -13.31 -10.73 -5.51
N GLU A 102 -13.73 -11.93 -5.90
CA GLU A 102 -13.67 -13.12 -5.03
C GLU A 102 -12.21 -13.47 -4.66
N MET A 103 -11.28 -13.41 -5.61
CA MET A 103 -9.86 -13.62 -5.34
C MET A 103 -9.28 -12.56 -4.39
N ILE A 104 -9.66 -11.29 -4.57
CA ILE A 104 -9.27 -10.20 -3.67
C ILE A 104 -9.79 -10.45 -2.25
N GLU A 105 -11.04 -10.87 -2.13
CA GLU A 105 -11.66 -11.17 -0.83
C GLU A 105 -10.94 -12.31 -0.10
N GLN A 106 -10.49 -13.33 -0.82
CA GLN A 106 -9.80 -14.50 -0.29
C GLN A 106 -8.31 -14.27 -0.04
N ALA A 107 -7.70 -13.25 -0.65
CA ALA A 107 -6.26 -13.00 -0.51
C ALA A 107 -5.86 -12.76 0.95
N GLU A 108 -4.86 -13.47 1.43
CA GLU A 108 -4.31 -13.37 2.80
C GLU A 108 -2.96 -12.64 2.83
N SER A 109 -2.32 -12.49 1.66
CA SER A 109 -1.02 -11.84 1.51
C SER A 109 -1.03 -10.76 0.43
N TYR A 110 0.00 -9.90 0.45
CA TYR A 110 0.21 -8.90 -0.60
C TYR A 110 0.41 -9.56 -1.97
N THR A 111 1.15 -10.66 -2.03
CA THR A 111 1.43 -11.36 -3.28
C THR A 111 0.17 -11.97 -3.90
N GLU A 112 -0.70 -12.57 -3.08
CA GLU A 112 -1.99 -13.09 -3.54
C GLU A 112 -2.90 -11.96 -4.02
N LEU A 113 -2.93 -10.85 -3.28
CA LEU A 113 -3.69 -9.66 -3.65
C LEU A 113 -3.20 -9.08 -4.99
N GLN A 114 -1.87 -8.98 -5.17
CA GLN A 114 -1.27 -8.55 -6.43
C GLN A 114 -1.63 -9.48 -7.58
N ALA A 115 -1.55 -10.80 -7.38
CA ALA A 115 -1.93 -11.78 -8.40
C ALA A 115 -3.39 -11.66 -8.81
N ALA A 116 -4.30 -11.35 -7.87
CA ALA A 116 -5.71 -11.11 -8.18
C ALA A 116 -5.89 -9.90 -9.11
N PHE A 117 -5.21 -8.79 -8.84
CA PHE A 117 -5.25 -7.61 -9.70
C PHE A 117 -4.57 -7.83 -11.06
N ASP A 118 -3.45 -8.56 -11.11
CA ASP A 118 -2.74 -8.84 -12.36
C ASP A 118 -3.59 -9.69 -13.31
N ASN A 119 -4.31 -10.66 -12.82
CA ASN A 119 -5.23 -11.47 -13.61
C ASN A 119 -6.37 -10.60 -14.18
N GLY A 120 -7.00 -9.76 -13.37
CA GLY A 120 -8.01 -8.80 -13.81
C GLY A 120 -7.45 -7.73 -14.76
N TRP A 121 -6.20 -7.26 -14.55
CA TRP A 121 -5.57 -6.26 -15.41
C TRP A 121 -5.31 -6.73 -16.83
N ARG A 122 -4.99 -8.00 -17.03
CA ARG A 122 -4.83 -8.59 -18.39
C ARG A 122 -6.12 -8.53 -19.19
N THR A 123 -7.24 -8.74 -18.52
CA THR A 123 -8.58 -8.65 -19.12
C THR A 123 -8.95 -7.19 -19.38
N TYR A 124 -8.62 -6.28 -18.44
CA TYR A 124 -8.91 -4.86 -18.52
C TYR A 124 -8.29 -4.16 -19.72
N LYS A 125 -7.08 -4.49 -20.14
CA LYS A 125 -6.42 -3.89 -21.32
C LYS A 125 -7.20 -4.06 -22.64
N ARG A 126 -8.18 -4.97 -22.66
CA ARG A 126 -9.01 -5.27 -23.83
C ARG A 126 -10.41 -4.68 -23.75
N PHE A 127 -10.74 -4.09 -22.59
CA PHE A 127 -12.06 -3.52 -22.35
C PHE A 127 -12.03 -2.00 -22.56
N SER A 128 -13.05 -1.47 -23.24
CA SER A 128 -13.24 -0.04 -23.44
C SER A 128 -14.72 0.30 -23.30
N TRP A 129 -15.08 0.95 -22.22
CA TRP A 129 -16.47 1.39 -21.98
C TRP A 129 -17.00 2.29 -23.09
N LYS A 130 -16.15 3.17 -23.65
CA LYS A 130 -16.51 4.05 -24.80
C LYS A 130 -17.02 3.28 -26.02
N ASN A 131 -16.63 2.03 -26.19
CA ASN A 131 -17.04 1.16 -27.29
C ASN A 131 -18.12 0.16 -26.88
N SER A 132 -18.67 0.29 -25.66
CA SER A 132 -19.71 -0.61 -25.14
C SER A 132 -21.06 -0.44 -25.83
N GLY A 133 -21.30 0.71 -26.47
CA GLY A 133 -22.59 1.08 -27.03
C GLY A 133 -23.57 1.64 -26.01
N VAL A 134 -23.20 1.68 -24.73
CA VAL A 134 -24.05 2.27 -23.67
C VAL A 134 -23.98 3.79 -23.74
N PRO A 135 -25.12 4.51 -23.77
CA PRO A 135 -25.16 5.97 -23.71
C PRO A 135 -24.50 6.51 -22.43
N GLU A 136 -23.87 7.69 -22.54
CA GLU A 136 -23.25 8.34 -21.36
C GLU A 136 -24.26 8.64 -20.24
N SER A 137 -25.51 8.90 -20.60
CA SER A 137 -26.60 9.15 -19.64
C SER A 137 -27.20 7.90 -19.02
N HIS A 138 -26.73 6.70 -19.41
CA HIS A 138 -27.27 5.45 -18.88
C HIS A 138 -26.68 5.15 -17.49
N TYR A 139 -27.51 4.65 -16.60
CA TYR A 139 -27.11 4.34 -15.21
C TYR A 139 -25.91 3.39 -15.10
N ALA A 140 -25.78 2.42 -16.01
CA ALA A 140 -24.60 1.54 -16.07
C ALA A 140 -23.28 2.32 -16.27
N THR A 141 -23.30 3.49 -16.91
CA THR A 141 -22.12 4.34 -17.07
C THR A 141 -21.69 4.95 -15.74
N GLU A 142 -22.64 5.43 -14.93
CA GLU A 142 -22.35 5.95 -13.59
C GLU A 142 -21.76 4.85 -12.67
N LEU A 143 -22.36 3.66 -12.70
CA LEU A 143 -21.84 2.50 -11.94
C LEU A 143 -20.42 2.12 -12.37
N TRP A 144 -20.16 2.13 -13.68
CA TRP A 144 -18.85 1.83 -14.23
C TRP A 144 -17.79 2.87 -13.80
N GLU A 145 -18.12 4.15 -13.85
CA GLU A 145 -17.19 5.22 -13.45
C GLU A 145 -16.81 5.08 -11.98
N ALA A 146 -17.79 4.89 -11.10
CA ALA A 146 -17.56 4.68 -9.68
C ALA A 146 -16.68 3.45 -9.42
N TYR A 147 -17.01 2.30 -10.02
CA TYR A 147 -16.26 1.06 -9.88
C TYR A 147 -14.83 1.21 -10.41
N SER A 148 -14.68 1.72 -11.64
CA SER A 148 -13.39 1.79 -12.31
C SER A 148 -12.38 2.69 -11.59
N GLN A 149 -12.85 3.77 -10.98
CA GLN A 149 -11.98 4.67 -10.21
C GLN A 149 -11.45 3.98 -8.95
N ILE A 150 -12.35 3.40 -8.14
CA ILE A 150 -11.96 2.69 -6.90
C ILE A 150 -11.02 1.52 -7.22
N ARG A 151 -11.34 0.76 -8.27
CA ARG A 151 -10.50 -0.34 -8.74
C ARG A 151 -9.09 0.10 -9.15
N LYS A 152 -8.98 1.22 -9.88
CA LYS A 152 -7.68 1.81 -10.26
C LYS A 152 -6.87 2.23 -9.05
N ASP A 153 -7.50 2.90 -8.12
CA ASP A 153 -6.85 3.39 -6.90
C ASP A 153 -6.35 2.22 -6.05
N ALA A 154 -7.16 1.18 -5.91
CA ALA A 154 -6.79 -0.04 -5.22
C ALA A 154 -5.62 -0.77 -5.91
N ALA A 155 -5.70 -0.96 -7.23
CA ALA A 155 -4.64 -1.59 -8.02
C ALA A 155 -3.31 -0.82 -7.94
N SER A 156 -3.35 0.52 -7.88
CA SER A 156 -2.14 1.34 -7.75
C SER A 156 -1.37 1.11 -6.45
N GLN A 157 -2.07 0.72 -5.38
CA GLN A 157 -1.46 0.45 -4.08
C GLN A 157 -0.69 -0.88 -4.04
N VAL A 158 -1.02 -1.82 -4.93
CA VAL A 158 -0.38 -3.13 -5.05
C VAL A 158 0.39 -3.30 -6.36
N ALA A 159 0.69 -2.19 -7.04
CA ALA A 159 1.34 -2.21 -8.35
C ALA A 159 2.81 -2.63 -8.31
N MET A 160 3.49 -2.43 -7.17
CA MET A 160 4.92 -2.77 -7.06
C MET A 160 5.08 -4.28 -6.80
N PRO A 161 5.82 -5.02 -7.65
CA PRO A 161 6.06 -6.44 -7.41
C PRO A 161 6.78 -6.68 -6.07
N MET A 162 6.40 -7.76 -5.35
CA MET A 162 7.04 -8.11 -4.07
C MET A 162 8.56 -8.20 -4.21
N LEU A 163 9.06 -8.81 -5.28
CA LEU A 163 10.50 -8.89 -5.56
C LEU A 163 11.16 -7.51 -5.63
N GLU A 164 10.47 -6.53 -6.21
CA GLU A 164 10.99 -5.16 -6.28
C GLU A 164 10.97 -4.46 -4.92
N ILE A 165 9.94 -4.72 -4.09
CA ILE A 165 9.89 -4.23 -2.71
C ILE A 165 11.09 -4.78 -1.92
N LEU A 166 11.34 -6.09 -1.99
CA LEU A 166 12.47 -6.73 -1.32
C LEU A 166 13.82 -6.20 -1.82
N ARG A 167 13.98 -6.00 -3.12
CA ARG A 167 15.20 -5.42 -3.70
C ARG A 167 15.46 -4.00 -3.18
N GLN A 168 14.44 -3.15 -3.14
CA GLN A 168 14.57 -1.79 -2.60
C GLN A 168 14.87 -1.80 -1.10
N GLN A 169 14.27 -2.73 -0.37
CA GLN A 169 14.56 -2.94 1.06
C GLN A 169 16.03 -3.31 1.26
N GLU A 170 16.55 -4.28 0.51
CA GLU A 170 17.96 -4.69 0.57
C GLU A 170 18.91 -3.54 0.24
N GLU A 171 18.66 -2.77 -0.83
CA GLU A 171 19.46 -1.64 -1.22
C GLU A 171 19.53 -0.53 -0.16
N THR A 172 18.46 -0.34 0.59
CA THR A 172 18.38 0.70 1.63
C THR A 172 18.80 0.21 3.01
N ALA A 173 18.80 -1.10 3.26
CA ALA A 173 19.06 -1.71 4.56
C ALA A 173 20.35 -1.20 5.23
N GLY A 174 21.47 -1.19 4.51
CA GLY A 174 22.76 -0.75 5.03
C GLY A 174 22.77 0.72 5.48
N VAL A 175 22.06 1.58 4.74
CA VAL A 175 21.90 3.01 5.09
C VAL A 175 21.04 3.15 6.33
N LEU A 176 19.89 2.48 6.40
CA LEU A 176 18.97 2.51 7.53
C LEU A 176 19.63 1.99 8.81
N GLN A 177 20.31 0.85 8.74
CA GLN A 177 21.06 0.29 9.88
C GLN A 177 22.15 1.26 10.37
N THR A 178 22.85 1.94 9.45
CA THR A 178 23.85 2.94 9.82
C THR A 178 23.21 4.16 10.52
N LEU A 179 22.09 4.66 10.01
CA LEU A 179 21.35 5.77 10.62
C LEU A 179 20.83 5.41 12.01
N ILE A 180 20.30 4.19 12.21
CA ILE A 180 19.85 3.71 13.52
C ILE A 180 21.03 3.66 14.49
N ARG A 181 22.16 3.05 14.12
CA ARG A 181 23.36 2.98 14.93
C ARG A 181 23.89 4.37 15.31
N LEU A 182 23.90 5.32 14.37
CA LEU A 182 24.30 6.70 14.64
C LEU A 182 23.32 7.38 15.61
N THR A 183 22.03 7.10 15.51
CA THR A 183 21.02 7.63 16.43
C THR A 183 21.23 7.10 17.86
N GLU A 184 21.50 5.81 18.02
CA GLU A 184 21.82 5.21 19.32
C GLU A 184 23.09 5.81 19.93
N SER A 185 24.12 5.98 19.12
CA SER A 185 25.35 6.63 19.55
C SER A 185 25.12 8.08 19.97
N PHE A 186 24.30 8.81 19.21
CA PHE A 186 23.89 10.18 19.55
C PHE A 186 23.10 10.22 20.87
N ARG A 187 22.10 9.33 21.05
CA ARG A 187 21.33 9.24 22.31
C ARG A 187 22.25 9.06 23.52
N THR A 188 23.18 8.09 23.43
CA THR A 188 24.12 7.80 24.49
C THR A 188 25.03 9.01 24.82
N ALA A 189 25.57 9.65 23.77
CA ALA A 189 26.44 10.82 23.94
C ALA A 189 25.68 12.02 24.50
N PHE A 190 24.45 12.23 24.03
CA PHE A 190 23.59 13.32 24.44
C PHE A 190 23.11 13.16 25.91
N ALA A 191 22.75 11.95 26.31
CA ALA A 191 22.42 11.63 27.71
C ALA A 191 23.59 11.93 28.67
N LYS A 192 24.81 11.52 28.31
CA LYS A 192 26.03 11.83 29.06
C LYS A 192 26.27 13.34 29.19
N GLU A 193 26.05 14.09 28.10
CA GLU A 193 26.24 15.55 28.12
C GLU A 193 25.16 16.25 28.92
N LYS A 194 23.90 15.78 28.90
CA LYS A 194 22.83 16.26 29.79
C LYS A 194 23.22 16.07 31.27
N GLN A 195 23.69 14.88 31.64
CA GLN A 195 24.16 14.59 32.99
C GLN A 195 25.32 15.49 33.41
N ARG A 196 26.32 15.67 32.50
CA ARG A 196 27.49 16.55 32.77
C ARG A 196 27.07 18.00 33.00
N LYS A 197 26.06 18.49 32.28
CA LYS A 197 25.54 19.85 32.38
C LYS A 197 24.46 20.00 33.44
N ASN A 198 24.05 18.91 34.09
CA ASN A 198 22.93 18.86 35.04
C ASN A 198 21.65 19.50 34.43
N CYS A 199 21.32 19.18 33.20
CA CYS A 199 20.14 19.65 32.49
C CYS A 199 19.27 18.47 32.00
N MET A 200 17.97 18.71 31.91
CA MET A 200 16.96 17.77 31.43
C MET A 200 16.20 18.40 30.25
N GLU A 201 15.79 17.59 29.30
CA GLU A 201 14.81 17.97 28.27
C GLU A 201 13.40 17.66 28.74
N PHE A 202 12.41 18.27 28.11
CA PHE A 202 11.01 18.04 28.45
C PHE A 202 10.62 16.55 28.32
N GLY A 203 11.13 15.88 27.29
CA GLY A 203 10.93 14.43 27.10
C GLY A 203 11.52 13.56 28.22
N ASP A 204 12.58 14.00 28.92
CA ASP A 204 13.14 13.26 30.05
C ASP A 204 12.17 13.21 31.24
N VAL A 205 11.24 14.18 31.30
CA VAL A 205 10.23 14.27 32.39
C VAL A 205 9.01 13.41 32.06
N GLU A 206 8.70 13.20 30.77
CA GLU A 206 7.55 12.39 30.34
C GLU A 206 7.79 10.89 30.52
N HIS A 207 9.06 10.45 30.59
CA HIS A 207 9.45 9.05 30.76
C HIS A 207 9.72 8.63 32.21
N TYR A 208 9.45 9.51 33.17
CA TYR A 208 9.51 9.24 34.62
C TYR A 208 8.11 8.90 35.13
#